data_2aab0fc1a80c7d3e31371911025a2a61
#
_entry.id   2aab0fc1a80c7d3e31371911025a2a61
#
_cell.length_a   1.000
_cell.length_b   1.000
_cell.length_c   1.000
_cell.angle_alpha   90.00
_cell.angle_beta   90.00
_cell.angle_gamma   90.00
#
_symmetry.space_group_name_H-M   'P 1'
#
loop_
_entity.id
_entity.type
_entity.pdbx_description
1 polymer ?
#
loop_
_entity_poly.entity_id
_entity_poly.type
_entity_poly.pdbx_seq_one_letter_code
_entity_poly.pdbx_strand_id
1 'polypeptide(L)'
;MSKMIGILTSGGDSPGLNAAIRGVGKALLGRYGMKVIGFRDGFRGMMENRTQLLDSAALSGILTLGGTILGTSRDKPYAMPVAGKLRDMTDVIVENYRRHHLDALVCLGGGGTQKNAYHLMKQGLNVITLPKTIDNDVVMTDVSFGYDTALGIATEAVDRLHSTAHSHHRILVLELMGNKAGWLALGAGIAGGADVILIPEIPYDVKQVAAAIMRRSHSGQGFSIVAVAEGAISREDAAKQAEGGKDKGKDKGSKKKGQKQQGQERVADCKPGNSLHLAQQLEELTGLESRLTILGYLQRGGTPSAGDRLLATRLGTACADLINKGEFGVMVAARGDGFKPVPLKDVVGKRKTVPLDHDWIKSARSVHTCFGD
;
A
#
# COMPACT_ATOMS: atom_id res chain seq x y z
N MET A 1 8.88 -34.82 -13.93
CA MET A 1 9.76 -33.62 -13.99
C MET A 1 9.50 -32.73 -12.77
N SER A 2 10.53 -32.10 -12.21
CA SER A 2 10.34 -31.13 -11.10
C SER A 2 9.61 -29.90 -11.63
N LYS A 3 8.57 -29.44 -10.93
CA LYS A 3 7.84 -28.24 -11.29
C LYS A 3 8.72 -26.99 -11.20
N MET A 4 8.49 -26.02 -12.10
CA MET A 4 9.17 -24.73 -12.14
C MET A 4 8.22 -23.60 -11.76
N ILE A 5 8.56 -22.82 -10.75
CA ILE A 5 7.71 -21.73 -10.23
C ILE A 5 8.40 -20.40 -10.42
N GLY A 6 7.68 -19.45 -11.02
CA GLY A 6 8.10 -18.05 -11.15
C GLY A 6 7.66 -17.22 -9.95
N ILE A 7 8.49 -16.29 -9.47
CA ILE A 7 8.13 -15.30 -8.46
C ILE A 7 8.47 -13.91 -8.97
N LEU A 8 7.59 -12.96 -8.77
CA LEU A 8 7.86 -11.53 -9.00
C LEU A 8 7.28 -10.64 -7.89
N THR A 9 7.91 -9.48 -7.71
CA THR A 9 7.43 -8.40 -6.85
C THR A 9 7.04 -7.20 -7.71
N SER A 10 5.86 -6.62 -7.49
CA SER A 10 5.34 -5.52 -8.31
C SER A 10 4.63 -4.45 -7.47
N GLY A 11 4.66 -3.22 -7.95
CA GLY A 11 4.13 -2.06 -7.27
C GLY A 11 5.18 -1.33 -6.41
N GLY A 12 4.77 -0.61 -5.37
CA GLY A 12 5.70 0.00 -4.41
C GLY A 12 6.42 -1.08 -3.59
N ASP A 13 7.65 -0.80 -3.22
CA ASP A 13 8.37 -1.62 -2.24
C ASP A 13 7.73 -1.53 -0.85
N SER A 14 8.05 -2.51 -0.01
CA SER A 14 7.49 -2.62 1.33
C SER A 14 8.34 -3.58 2.16
N PRO A 15 8.47 -3.38 3.47
CA PRO A 15 9.03 -4.37 4.35
C PRO A 15 8.28 -5.71 4.24
N GLY A 16 8.98 -6.83 4.39
CA GLY A 16 8.38 -8.17 4.33
C GLY A 16 8.36 -8.84 2.95
N LEU A 17 8.66 -8.15 1.84
CA LEU A 17 8.75 -8.78 0.51
C LEU A 17 9.78 -9.91 0.47
N ASN A 18 10.97 -9.67 1.00
CA ASN A 18 12.02 -10.69 1.05
C ASN A 18 11.64 -11.86 1.97
N ALA A 19 10.95 -11.59 3.07
CA ALA A 19 10.42 -12.63 3.95
C ALA A 19 9.40 -13.53 3.22
N ALA A 20 8.52 -12.93 2.40
CA ALA A 20 7.55 -13.65 1.59
C ALA A 20 8.24 -14.47 0.48
N ILE A 21 9.19 -13.89 -0.27
CA ILE A 21 10.01 -14.61 -1.28
C ILE A 21 10.68 -15.83 -0.64
N ARG A 22 11.28 -15.61 0.54
CA ARG A 22 11.93 -16.69 1.30
C ARG A 22 10.93 -17.75 1.74
N GLY A 23 9.76 -17.37 2.25
CA GLY A 23 8.71 -18.29 2.69
C GLY A 23 8.22 -19.19 1.57
N VAL A 24 7.88 -18.60 0.41
CA VAL A 24 7.49 -19.33 -0.81
C VAL A 24 8.65 -20.21 -1.29
N GLY A 25 9.82 -19.63 -1.50
CA GLY A 25 10.95 -20.31 -2.12
C GLY A 25 11.46 -21.48 -1.28
N LYS A 26 11.67 -21.28 0.03
CA LYS A 26 12.15 -22.39 0.90
C LYS A 26 11.13 -23.52 1.04
N ALA A 27 9.83 -23.22 1.09
CA ALA A 27 8.80 -24.25 1.13
C ALA A 27 8.74 -25.06 -0.19
N LEU A 28 8.79 -24.38 -1.33
CA LEU A 28 8.80 -25.04 -2.64
C LEU A 28 10.04 -25.92 -2.85
N LEU A 29 11.23 -25.41 -2.53
CA LEU A 29 12.48 -26.14 -2.67
C LEU A 29 12.57 -27.31 -1.68
N GLY A 30 12.40 -27.02 -0.38
CA GLY A 30 12.71 -27.99 0.68
C GLY A 30 11.62 -29.03 0.89
N ARG A 31 10.33 -28.66 0.78
CA ARG A 31 9.22 -29.57 1.06
C ARG A 31 8.72 -30.29 -0.20
N TYR A 32 8.74 -29.58 -1.34
CA TYR A 32 8.14 -30.10 -2.56
C TYR A 32 9.13 -30.41 -3.69
N GLY A 33 10.43 -30.14 -3.52
CA GLY A 33 11.46 -30.39 -4.52
C GLY A 33 11.25 -29.60 -5.84
N MET A 34 10.50 -28.49 -5.79
CA MET A 34 10.23 -27.65 -6.95
C MET A 34 11.37 -26.65 -7.17
N LYS A 35 11.60 -26.26 -8.41
CA LYS A 35 12.57 -25.22 -8.77
C LYS A 35 11.91 -23.84 -8.76
N VAL A 36 12.66 -22.80 -8.40
CA VAL A 36 12.13 -21.45 -8.28
C VAL A 36 13.01 -20.45 -9.03
N ILE A 37 12.41 -19.63 -9.88
CA ILE A 37 13.07 -18.47 -10.50
C ILE A 37 12.37 -17.19 -10.12
N GLY A 38 13.14 -16.12 -9.88
CA GLY A 38 12.64 -14.78 -9.66
C GLY A 38 12.71 -13.95 -10.93
N PHE A 39 11.68 -13.18 -11.25
CA PHE A 39 11.72 -12.17 -12.31
C PHE A 39 12.06 -10.81 -11.72
N ARG A 40 13.11 -10.17 -12.22
CA ARG A 40 13.56 -8.87 -11.75
C ARG A 40 12.59 -7.78 -12.19
N ASP A 41 12.40 -6.76 -11.35
CA ASP A 41 11.59 -5.57 -11.64
C ASP A 41 10.14 -5.90 -12.08
N GLY A 42 9.55 -6.94 -11.51
CA GLY A 42 8.16 -7.30 -11.67
C GLY A 42 7.79 -7.73 -13.09
N PHE A 43 6.64 -7.26 -13.58
CA PHE A 43 6.16 -7.62 -14.92
C PHE A 43 7.06 -7.13 -16.06
N ARG A 44 7.85 -6.06 -15.83
CA ARG A 44 8.86 -5.62 -16.79
C ARG A 44 9.93 -6.67 -16.99
N GLY A 45 10.50 -7.19 -15.92
CA GLY A 45 11.52 -8.22 -16.03
C GLY A 45 11.00 -9.53 -16.60
N MET A 46 9.72 -9.82 -16.38
CA MET A 46 9.07 -10.96 -17.02
C MET A 46 8.94 -10.74 -18.56
N MET A 47 8.61 -9.53 -19.00
CA MET A 47 8.59 -9.16 -20.43
C MET A 47 10.00 -9.19 -21.04
N GLU A 48 10.99 -8.63 -20.35
CA GLU A 48 12.38 -8.56 -20.80
C GLU A 48 13.17 -9.87 -20.57
N ASN A 49 12.52 -10.88 -20.02
CA ASN A 49 13.12 -12.19 -19.70
C ASN A 49 14.33 -12.11 -18.75
N ARG A 50 14.28 -11.18 -17.78
CA ARG A 50 15.33 -10.99 -16.77
C ARG A 50 15.03 -11.85 -15.53
N THR A 51 15.73 -12.97 -15.42
CA THR A 51 15.51 -13.94 -14.35
C THR A 51 16.71 -14.05 -13.40
N GLN A 52 16.44 -14.59 -12.22
CA GLN A 52 17.41 -14.95 -11.20
C GLN A 52 16.99 -16.31 -10.60
N LEU A 53 17.90 -17.24 -10.52
CA LEU A 53 17.66 -18.49 -9.79
C LEU A 53 17.49 -18.20 -8.30
N LEU A 54 16.43 -18.74 -7.70
CA LEU A 54 16.15 -18.63 -6.27
C LEU A 54 16.42 -19.98 -5.59
N ASP A 55 17.69 -20.31 -5.46
CA ASP A 55 18.17 -21.49 -4.74
C ASP A 55 18.29 -21.24 -3.22
N SER A 56 18.79 -22.23 -2.49
CA SER A 56 18.96 -22.13 -1.04
C SER A 56 19.92 -21.03 -0.63
N ALA A 57 20.93 -20.71 -1.44
CA ALA A 57 21.90 -19.66 -1.18
C ALA A 57 21.27 -18.28 -1.37
N ALA A 58 20.56 -18.06 -2.48
CA ALA A 58 19.83 -16.81 -2.78
C ALA A 58 18.74 -16.51 -1.73
N LEU A 59 18.13 -17.52 -1.12
CA LEU A 59 17.11 -17.40 -0.10
C LEU A 59 17.65 -17.35 1.34
N SER A 60 18.97 -17.47 1.50
CA SER A 60 19.62 -17.36 2.82
C SER A 60 19.84 -15.91 3.22
N GLY A 61 19.62 -15.58 4.50
CA GLY A 61 19.88 -14.24 5.05
C GLY A 61 18.89 -13.14 4.67
N ILE A 62 17.94 -13.39 3.77
CA ILE A 62 17.04 -12.33 3.26
C ILE A 62 15.83 -12.02 4.15
N LEU A 63 15.58 -12.78 5.22
CA LEU A 63 14.40 -12.64 6.08
C LEU A 63 14.29 -11.22 6.69
N THR A 64 15.42 -10.65 7.05
CA THR A 64 15.51 -9.36 7.75
C THR A 64 15.80 -8.19 6.82
N LEU A 65 16.00 -8.44 5.52
CA LEU A 65 16.29 -7.39 4.56
C LEU A 65 15.00 -6.67 4.16
N GLY A 66 15.03 -5.35 4.23
CA GLY A 66 14.01 -4.48 3.68
C GLY A 66 14.01 -4.48 2.14
N GLY A 67 13.03 -3.84 1.53
CA GLY A 67 12.88 -3.80 0.09
C GLY A 67 12.67 -5.19 -0.52
N THR A 68 13.20 -5.41 -1.72
CA THR A 68 13.08 -6.70 -2.45
C THR A 68 14.36 -7.03 -3.23
N ILE A 69 14.86 -8.24 -3.08
CA ILE A 69 16.02 -8.74 -3.83
C ILE A 69 15.76 -8.87 -5.34
N LEU A 70 14.48 -8.90 -5.74
CA LEU A 70 14.07 -8.99 -7.14
C LEU A 70 13.88 -7.61 -7.81
N GLY A 71 13.93 -6.51 -7.04
CA GLY A 71 13.50 -5.21 -7.54
C GLY A 71 11.99 -5.17 -7.82
N THR A 72 11.46 -4.01 -8.17
CA THR A 72 10.03 -3.84 -8.43
C THR A 72 9.77 -2.75 -9.47
N SER A 73 8.65 -2.85 -10.20
CA SER A 73 8.15 -1.80 -11.07
C SER A 73 6.63 -1.68 -10.97
N ARG A 74 6.09 -0.56 -11.46
CA ARG A 74 4.64 -0.33 -11.57
C ARG A 74 4.09 -0.59 -12.98
N ASP A 75 4.90 -1.20 -13.83
CA ASP A 75 4.53 -1.49 -15.20
C ASP A 75 3.39 -2.51 -15.27
N LYS A 76 2.49 -2.25 -16.23
CA LYS A 76 1.30 -3.08 -16.42
C LYS A 76 1.50 -3.92 -17.68
N PRO A 77 1.22 -5.24 -17.68
CA PRO A 77 1.37 -6.08 -18.87
C PRO A 77 0.71 -5.50 -20.12
N TYR A 78 -0.51 -4.99 -19.99
CA TYR A 78 -1.31 -4.45 -21.09
C TYR A 78 -1.04 -2.97 -21.42
N ALA A 79 -0.13 -2.29 -20.71
CA ALA A 79 0.21 -0.88 -20.95
C ALA A 79 1.63 -0.58 -20.45
N MET A 80 2.61 -1.22 -21.06
CA MET A 80 4.02 -1.14 -20.67
C MET A 80 4.76 -0.10 -21.54
N PRO A 81 5.56 0.80 -20.94
CA PRO A 81 6.38 1.74 -21.72
C PRO A 81 7.48 1.00 -22.47
N VAL A 82 7.44 1.00 -23.79
CA VAL A 82 8.45 0.41 -24.69
C VAL A 82 8.78 1.42 -25.78
N ALA A 83 10.05 1.82 -25.89
CA ALA A 83 10.52 2.82 -26.84
C ALA A 83 9.67 4.13 -26.82
N GLY A 84 9.35 4.64 -25.63
CA GLY A 84 8.60 5.88 -25.43
C GLY A 84 7.09 5.79 -25.71
N LYS A 85 6.56 4.60 -26.02
CA LYS A 85 5.13 4.37 -26.26
C LYS A 85 4.58 3.29 -25.34
N LEU A 86 3.33 3.42 -24.93
CA LEU A 86 2.64 2.36 -24.20
C LEU A 86 2.23 1.26 -25.17
N ARG A 87 2.64 0.03 -24.88
CA ARG A 87 2.32 -1.16 -25.67
C ARG A 87 1.73 -2.25 -24.76
N ASP A 88 0.85 -3.04 -25.33
CA ASP A 88 0.43 -4.30 -24.72
C ASP A 88 1.54 -5.34 -24.94
N MET A 89 2.12 -5.82 -23.86
CA MET A 89 3.19 -6.80 -23.84
C MET A 89 2.72 -8.13 -23.19
N THR A 90 1.41 -8.31 -23.08
CA THR A 90 0.79 -9.49 -22.49
C THR A 90 1.25 -10.77 -23.18
N ASP A 91 1.24 -10.81 -24.51
CA ASP A 91 1.63 -11.99 -25.29
C ASP A 91 3.10 -12.37 -25.08
N VAL A 92 3.99 -11.38 -25.00
CA VAL A 92 5.42 -11.60 -24.71
C VAL A 92 5.62 -12.20 -23.31
N ILE A 93 4.84 -11.73 -22.32
CA ILE A 93 4.86 -12.27 -20.96
C ILE A 93 4.36 -13.73 -20.96
N VAL A 94 3.29 -14.03 -21.69
CA VAL A 94 2.73 -15.38 -21.82
C VAL A 94 3.73 -16.30 -22.52
N GLU A 95 4.41 -15.82 -23.56
CA GLU A 95 5.46 -16.58 -24.26
C GLU A 95 6.64 -16.89 -23.31
N ASN A 96 7.14 -15.90 -22.56
CA ASN A 96 8.21 -16.13 -21.59
C ASN A 96 7.80 -17.09 -20.48
N TYR A 97 6.54 -17.04 -20.01
CA TYR A 97 6.00 -18.03 -19.07
C TYR A 97 6.12 -19.45 -19.62
N ARG A 98 5.71 -19.65 -20.88
CA ARG A 98 5.79 -20.96 -21.55
C ARG A 98 7.24 -21.39 -21.83
N ARG A 99 8.09 -20.46 -22.26
CA ARG A 99 9.51 -20.69 -22.54
C ARG A 99 10.29 -21.20 -21.31
N HIS A 100 9.95 -20.69 -20.12
CA HIS A 100 10.52 -21.16 -18.87
C HIS A 100 9.83 -22.41 -18.32
N HIS A 101 8.85 -22.96 -19.02
CA HIS A 101 8.05 -24.10 -18.57
C HIS A 101 7.50 -23.88 -17.16
N LEU A 102 6.98 -22.69 -16.89
CA LEU A 102 6.44 -22.39 -15.57
C LEU A 102 5.14 -23.14 -15.33
N ASP A 103 5.06 -23.83 -14.19
CA ASP A 103 3.82 -24.45 -13.71
C ASP A 103 2.92 -23.43 -13.02
N ALA A 104 3.51 -22.39 -12.39
CA ALA A 104 2.80 -21.31 -11.77
C ALA A 104 3.65 -20.02 -11.66
N LEU A 105 2.96 -18.88 -11.51
CA LEU A 105 3.55 -17.57 -11.25
C LEU A 105 3.00 -17.01 -9.94
N VAL A 106 3.88 -16.68 -9.00
CA VAL A 106 3.56 -16.02 -7.74
C VAL A 106 3.81 -14.52 -7.87
N CYS A 107 2.77 -13.71 -7.68
CA CYS A 107 2.87 -12.26 -7.77
C CYS A 107 2.67 -11.62 -6.38
N LEU A 108 3.72 -10.98 -5.87
CA LEU A 108 3.68 -10.26 -4.59
C LEU A 108 3.40 -8.78 -4.84
N GLY A 109 2.27 -8.25 -4.32
CA GLY A 109 1.96 -6.84 -4.51
C GLY A 109 0.58 -6.41 -4.03
N GLY A 110 0.32 -5.10 -4.19
CA GLY A 110 -0.94 -4.46 -3.82
C GLY A 110 -2.05 -4.63 -4.88
N GLY A 111 -3.12 -3.81 -4.77
CA GLY A 111 -4.29 -3.90 -5.64
C GLY A 111 -4.00 -3.83 -7.15
N GLY A 112 -3.01 -3.05 -7.56
CA GLY A 112 -2.57 -2.99 -8.96
C GLY A 112 -1.94 -4.31 -9.45
N THR A 113 -1.14 -4.94 -8.61
CA THR A 113 -0.54 -6.26 -8.90
C THR A 113 -1.60 -7.34 -8.97
N GLN A 114 -2.60 -7.32 -8.06
CA GLN A 114 -3.75 -8.22 -8.11
C GLN A 114 -4.49 -8.13 -9.45
N LYS A 115 -4.71 -6.90 -9.95
CA LYS A 115 -5.34 -6.65 -11.26
C LYS A 115 -4.51 -7.19 -12.42
N ASN A 116 -3.19 -6.98 -12.40
CA ASN A 116 -2.30 -7.49 -13.44
C ASN A 116 -2.22 -9.01 -13.43
N ALA A 117 -2.12 -9.64 -12.25
CA ALA A 117 -2.16 -11.09 -12.09
C ALA A 117 -3.46 -11.71 -12.59
N TYR A 118 -4.61 -11.08 -12.26
CA TYR A 118 -5.92 -11.50 -12.77
C TYR A 118 -6.02 -11.38 -14.30
N HIS A 119 -5.41 -10.35 -14.89
CA HIS A 119 -5.33 -10.20 -16.34
C HIS A 119 -4.56 -11.36 -16.98
N LEU A 120 -3.40 -11.74 -16.43
CA LEU A 120 -2.61 -12.86 -16.93
C LEU A 120 -3.31 -14.21 -16.70
N MET A 121 -4.02 -14.38 -15.57
CA MET A 121 -4.85 -15.56 -15.34
C MET A 121 -5.87 -15.77 -16.47
N LYS A 122 -6.50 -14.68 -16.96
CA LYS A 122 -7.43 -14.74 -18.09
C LYS A 122 -6.77 -15.15 -19.40
N GLN A 123 -5.46 -15.04 -19.51
CA GLN A 123 -4.65 -15.55 -20.63
C GLN A 123 -4.19 -17.01 -20.45
N GLY A 124 -4.72 -17.69 -19.42
CA GLY A 124 -4.44 -19.09 -19.16
C GLY A 124 -3.22 -19.37 -18.27
N LEU A 125 -2.62 -18.35 -17.62
CA LEU A 125 -1.53 -18.58 -16.69
C LEU A 125 -2.05 -19.03 -15.33
N ASN A 126 -1.37 -19.99 -14.72
CA ASN A 126 -1.58 -20.35 -13.33
C ASN A 126 -0.93 -19.31 -12.43
N VAL A 127 -1.73 -18.47 -11.77
CA VAL A 127 -1.24 -17.40 -10.90
C VAL A 127 -1.74 -17.55 -9.48
N ILE A 128 -0.89 -17.19 -8.51
CA ILE A 128 -1.26 -16.98 -7.11
C ILE A 128 -0.70 -15.65 -6.68
N THR A 129 -1.40 -14.94 -5.81
CA THR A 129 -0.92 -13.66 -5.32
C THR A 129 -0.83 -13.61 -3.80
N LEU A 130 0.10 -12.79 -3.30
CA LEU A 130 0.23 -12.46 -1.89
C LEU A 130 -0.02 -10.96 -1.67
N PRO A 131 -0.84 -10.59 -0.66
CA PRO A 131 -1.21 -9.19 -0.41
C PRO A 131 -0.07 -8.44 0.26
N LYS A 132 0.59 -7.55 -0.48
CA LYS A 132 1.66 -6.69 -0.02
C LYS A 132 1.30 -5.23 -0.24
N THR A 133 1.18 -4.48 0.84
CA THR A 133 1.11 -3.01 0.83
C THR A 133 1.29 -2.48 2.25
N ILE A 134 1.88 -1.31 2.39
CA ILE A 134 1.92 -0.62 3.68
C ILE A 134 0.57 0.06 4.00
N ASP A 135 -0.26 0.30 2.99
CA ASP A 135 -1.53 1.04 3.10
C ASP A 135 -2.66 0.19 3.68
N ASN A 136 -2.48 -1.13 3.80
CA ASN A 136 -3.49 -2.10 4.23
C ASN A 136 -4.82 -2.00 3.46
N ASP A 137 -4.74 -1.64 2.17
CA ASP A 137 -5.89 -1.31 1.31
C ASP A 137 -6.35 -2.45 0.39
N VAL A 138 -5.77 -3.64 0.52
CA VAL A 138 -6.20 -4.83 -0.24
C VAL A 138 -7.44 -5.45 0.43
N VAL A 139 -8.53 -5.60 -0.33
CA VAL A 139 -9.77 -6.21 0.18
C VAL A 139 -9.63 -7.71 0.39
N MET A 140 -10.55 -8.29 1.14
CA MET A 140 -10.63 -9.73 1.38
C MET A 140 -9.43 -10.33 2.13
N THR A 141 -8.60 -9.48 2.77
CA THR A 141 -7.57 -9.88 3.72
C THR A 141 -7.63 -8.99 4.95
N ASP A 142 -7.42 -9.54 6.13
CA ASP A 142 -7.47 -8.77 7.37
C ASP A 142 -6.30 -7.80 7.44
N VAL A 143 -5.13 -8.25 7.00
CA VAL A 143 -3.90 -7.45 6.98
C VAL A 143 -3.02 -7.82 5.78
N SER A 144 -2.26 -6.86 5.27
CA SER A 144 -1.21 -7.07 4.27
C SER A 144 0.17 -6.92 4.93
N PHE A 145 1.15 -7.74 4.51
CA PHE A 145 2.49 -7.57 5.05
C PHE A 145 3.15 -6.28 4.52
N GLY A 146 3.93 -5.65 5.40
CA GLY A 146 4.49 -4.32 5.27
C GLY A 146 3.72 -3.26 6.06
N TYR A 147 2.46 -3.51 6.40
CA TYR A 147 1.64 -2.58 7.18
C TYR A 147 2.12 -2.45 8.62
N ASP A 148 2.42 -3.55 9.32
CA ASP A 148 2.83 -3.54 10.72
C ASP A 148 4.15 -2.78 10.92
N THR A 149 5.12 -2.98 10.03
CA THR A 149 6.38 -2.22 10.04
C THR A 149 6.15 -0.73 9.80
N ALA A 150 5.35 -0.39 8.79
CA ALA A 150 5.06 1.01 8.47
C ALA A 150 4.29 1.71 9.60
N LEU A 151 3.36 0.99 10.25
CA LEU A 151 2.65 1.46 11.43
C LEU A 151 3.60 1.74 12.59
N GLY A 152 4.55 0.84 12.87
CA GLY A 152 5.56 1.04 13.90
C GLY A 152 6.44 2.26 13.64
N ILE A 153 6.91 2.45 12.40
CA ILE A 153 7.71 3.63 12.00
C ILE A 153 6.90 4.92 12.15
N ALA A 154 5.64 4.90 11.74
CA ALA A 154 4.75 6.06 11.85
C ALA A 154 4.45 6.40 13.32
N THR A 155 4.23 5.39 14.17
CA THR A 155 4.03 5.57 15.61
C THR A 155 5.28 6.14 16.28
N GLU A 156 6.46 5.60 15.99
CA GLU A 156 7.73 6.13 16.49
C GLU A 156 7.94 7.60 16.11
N ALA A 157 7.53 7.98 14.90
CA ALA A 157 7.62 9.38 14.48
C ALA A 157 6.68 10.28 15.30
N VAL A 158 5.45 9.85 15.59
CA VAL A 158 4.53 10.56 16.49
C VAL A 158 5.15 10.70 17.88
N ASP A 159 5.68 9.60 18.46
CA ASP A 159 6.33 9.61 19.78
C ASP A 159 7.47 10.62 19.86
N ARG A 160 8.32 10.68 18.82
CA ARG A 160 9.43 11.65 18.75
C ARG A 160 8.95 13.09 18.68
N LEU A 161 7.82 13.34 18.03
CA LEU A 161 7.23 14.68 17.91
C LEU A 161 6.66 15.18 19.25
N HIS A 162 6.21 14.32 20.15
CA HIS A 162 5.70 14.73 21.47
C HIS A 162 6.70 15.57 22.26
N SER A 163 7.98 15.19 22.27
CA SER A 163 9.00 15.89 23.04
C SER A 163 9.24 17.30 22.53
N THR A 164 9.30 17.49 21.21
CA THR A 164 9.49 18.82 20.62
C THR A 164 8.19 19.65 20.67
N ALA A 165 7.02 19.03 20.51
CA ALA A 165 5.73 19.69 20.63
C ALA A 165 5.54 20.28 22.03
N HIS A 166 5.81 19.48 23.07
CA HIS A 166 5.75 19.91 24.46
C HIS A 166 6.72 21.07 24.77
N SER A 167 7.95 20.99 24.24
CA SER A 167 8.99 22.01 24.52
C SER A 167 8.70 23.37 23.89
N HIS A 168 7.98 23.41 22.78
CA HIS A 168 7.77 24.63 21.98
C HIS A 168 6.32 25.12 21.92
N HIS A 169 5.38 24.40 22.52
CA HIS A 169 3.95 24.75 22.53
C HIS A 169 3.38 24.96 21.12
N ARG A 170 3.67 24.01 20.19
CA ARG A 170 3.36 24.11 18.77
C ARG A 170 2.27 23.13 18.35
N ILE A 171 1.69 23.40 17.18
CA ILE A 171 0.94 22.42 16.42
C ILE A 171 1.92 21.68 15.51
N LEU A 172 2.02 20.36 15.65
CA LEU A 172 2.83 19.53 14.78
C LEU A 172 1.93 18.68 13.87
N VAL A 173 1.98 18.98 12.58
CA VAL A 173 1.27 18.24 11.54
C VAL A 173 2.21 17.16 10.99
N LEU A 174 1.82 15.89 11.08
CA LEU A 174 2.58 14.76 10.57
C LEU A 174 1.83 14.12 9.41
N GLU A 175 2.36 14.27 8.19
CA GLU A 175 1.82 13.60 7.01
C GLU A 175 2.31 12.16 6.91
N LEU A 176 1.35 11.25 6.77
CA LEU A 176 1.54 9.81 6.71
C LEU A 176 1.06 9.27 5.35
N MET A 177 1.75 8.24 4.84
CA MET A 177 1.30 7.53 3.65
C MET A 177 -0.03 6.80 3.92
N GLY A 178 -0.58 6.15 2.94
CA GLY A 178 -1.86 5.41 3.01
C GLY A 178 -2.66 5.53 1.72
N ASN A 179 -2.17 6.31 0.74
CA ASN A 179 -2.84 6.57 -0.52
C ASN A 179 -4.29 7.08 -0.27
N LYS A 180 -5.30 6.31 -0.60
CA LYS A 180 -6.73 6.64 -0.42
C LYS A 180 -7.38 5.84 0.70
N ALA A 181 -6.60 5.34 1.65
CA ALA A 181 -7.07 4.61 2.83
C ALA A 181 -6.38 5.13 4.09
N GLY A 182 -7.13 5.38 5.13
CA GLY A 182 -6.67 6.02 6.36
C GLY A 182 -6.06 5.08 7.39
N TRP A 183 -5.83 3.82 7.08
CA TRP A 183 -5.39 2.81 8.05
C TRP A 183 -4.10 3.17 8.80
N LEU A 184 -3.08 3.68 8.07
CA LEU A 184 -1.81 4.08 8.69
C LEU A 184 -1.98 5.28 9.61
N ALA A 185 -2.64 6.34 9.13
CA ALA A 185 -2.83 7.55 9.92
C ALA A 185 -3.73 7.31 11.14
N LEU A 186 -4.78 6.48 10.98
CA LEU A 186 -5.65 6.09 12.08
C LEU A 186 -4.88 5.28 13.12
N GLY A 187 -4.18 4.22 12.69
CA GLY A 187 -3.43 3.35 13.60
C GLY A 187 -2.30 4.07 14.32
N ALA A 188 -1.46 4.81 13.59
CA ALA A 188 -0.34 5.56 14.16
C ALA A 188 -0.80 6.73 15.04
N GLY A 189 -1.89 7.41 14.65
CA GLY A 189 -2.46 8.48 15.43
C GLY A 189 -3.02 7.99 16.77
N ILE A 190 -3.71 6.84 16.79
CA ILE A 190 -4.19 6.23 18.04
C ILE A 190 -3.01 5.74 18.89
N ALA A 191 -2.10 4.97 18.31
CA ALA A 191 -0.99 4.38 19.02
C ALA A 191 0.00 5.42 19.57
N GLY A 192 0.24 6.49 18.83
CA GLY A 192 1.12 7.60 19.24
C GLY A 192 0.40 8.73 19.99
N GLY A 193 -0.91 8.62 20.24
CA GLY A 193 -1.65 9.64 21.02
C GLY A 193 -1.82 10.97 20.29
N ALA A 194 -2.05 10.98 18.98
CA ALA A 194 -2.37 12.20 18.25
C ALA A 194 -3.72 12.79 18.70
N ASP A 195 -3.77 14.11 18.82
CA ASP A 195 -4.96 14.85 19.24
C ASP A 195 -6.00 15.00 18.12
N VAL A 196 -5.50 14.99 16.88
CA VAL A 196 -6.32 15.07 15.66
C VAL A 196 -5.83 13.98 14.70
N ILE A 197 -6.77 13.24 14.10
CA ILE A 197 -6.49 12.24 13.07
C ILE A 197 -7.36 12.54 11.85
N LEU A 198 -6.73 12.83 10.71
CA LEU A 198 -7.42 13.16 9.47
C LEU A 198 -7.19 12.03 8.44
N ILE A 199 -8.28 11.42 7.99
CA ILE A 199 -8.27 10.28 7.07
C ILE A 199 -9.12 10.56 5.83
N PRO A 200 -8.83 9.91 4.68
CA PRO A 200 -9.57 10.15 3.44
C PRO A 200 -11.06 9.84 3.54
N GLU A 201 -11.43 8.91 4.41
CA GLU A 201 -12.80 8.43 4.60
C GLU A 201 -13.70 9.43 5.32
N ILE A 202 -13.09 10.38 6.06
CA ILE A 202 -13.79 11.44 6.80
C ILE A 202 -13.30 12.81 6.29
N PRO A 203 -13.98 13.43 5.33
CA PRO A 203 -13.63 14.79 4.90
C PRO A 203 -13.72 15.78 6.07
N TYR A 204 -12.62 16.49 6.32
CA TYR A 204 -12.52 17.36 7.50
C TYR A 204 -12.91 18.82 7.21
N ASP A 205 -13.40 19.50 8.23
CA ASP A 205 -13.53 20.97 8.29
C ASP A 205 -12.36 21.53 9.12
N VAL A 206 -11.52 22.34 8.50
CA VAL A 206 -10.36 22.94 9.17
C VAL A 206 -10.75 23.78 10.38
N LYS A 207 -11.94 24.41 10.37
CA LYS A 207 -12.44 25.21 11.49
C LYS A 207 -12.76 24.31 12.70
N GLN A 208 -13.30 23.11 12.48
CA GLN A 208 -13.54 22.13 13.54
C GLN A 208 -12.22 21.63 14.14
N VAL A 209 -11.21 21.39 13.30
CA VAL A 209 -9.85 21.01 13.74
C VAL A 209 -9.25 22.14 14.59
N ALA A 210 -9.28 23.39 14.10
CA ALA A 210 -8.77 24.55 14.83
C ALA A 210 -9.50 24.73 16.18
N ALA A 211 -10.84 24.61 16.19
CA ALA A 211 -11.63 24.68 17.42
C ALA A 211 -11.26 23.59 18.44
N ALA A 212 -10.99 22.35 18.00
CA ALA A 212 -10.53 21.29 18.86
C ALA A 212 -9.16 21.59 19.49
N ILE A 213 -8.22 22.09 18.69
CA ILE A 213 -6.89 22.52 19.15
C ILE A 213 -7.00 23.66 20.17
N MET A 214 -7.83 24.65 19.89
CA MET A 214 -8.04 25.78 20.81
C MET A 214 -8.68 25.37 22.12
N ARG A 215 -9.66 24.46 22.11
CA ARG A 215 -10.23 23.89 23.37
C ARG A 215 -9.15 23.24 24.23
N ARG A 216 -8.23 22.48 23.61
CA ARG A 216 -7.08 21.87 24.32
C ARG A 216 -6.16 22.94 24.89
N SER A 217 -5.80 23.93 24.10
CA SER A 217 -4.94 25.04 24.56
C SER A 217 -5.55 25.78 25.76
N HIS A 218 -6.86 26.10 25.71
CA HIS A 218 -7.57 26.73 26.82
C HIS A 218 -7.69 25.85 28.07
N SER A 219 -7.62 24.51 27.93
CA SER A 219 -7.58 23.58 29.06
C SER A 219 -6.18 23.34 29.61
N GLY A 220 -5.19 24.13 29.20
CA GLY A 220 -3.81 24.05 29.68
C GLY A 220 -2.90 23.07 28.92
N GLN A 221 -3.36 22.49 27.83
CA GLN A 221 -2.54 21.64 26.97
C GLN A 221 -1.79 22.50 25.94
N GLY A 222 -0.50 22.70 26.15
CA GLY A 222 0.30 23.68 25.41
C GLY A 222 0.61 23.31 23.95
N PHE A 223 0.32 22.08 23.47
CA PHE A 223 0.64 21.63 22.12
C PHE A 223 -0.45 20.72 21.55
N SER A 224 -0.39 20.49 20.24
CA SER A 224 -1.25 19.49 19.58
C SER A 224 -0.50 18.76 18.46
N ILE A 225 -0.76 17.45 18.32
CA ILE A 225 -0.26 16.62 17.23
C ILE A 225 -1.42 16.27 16.31
N VAL A 226 -1.24 16.53 15.02
CA VAL A 226 -2.20 16.25 13.94
C VAL A 226 -1.60 15.17 13.04
N ALA A 227 -2.10 13.94 13.12
CA ALA A 227 -1.76 12.87 12.19
C ALA A 227 -2.66 12.98 10.96
N VAL A 228 -2.09 13.24 9.79
CA VAL A 228 -2.85 13.43 8.55
C VAL A 228 -2.43 12.41 7.48
N ALA A 229 -3.37 11.65 6.96
CA ALA A 229 -3.11 10.78 5.82
C ALA A 229 -2.87 11.64 4.55
N GLU A 230 -1.91 11.26 3.71
CA GLU A 230 -1.60 11.95 2.44
C GLU A 230 -2.83 12.13 1.53
N GLY A 231 -3.82 11.23 1.66
CA GLY A 231 -5.08 11.26 0.91
C GLY A 231 -6.23 11.97 1.62
N ALA A 232 -6.03 12.54 2.81
CA ALA A 232 -7.07 13.29 3.51
C ALA A 232 -7.45 14.56 2.74
N ILE A 233 -8.75 14.89 2.71
CA ILE A 233 -9.27 16.03 1.98
C ILE A 233 -10.21 16.86 2.86
N SER A 234 -10.22 18.18 2.65
CA SER A 234 -11.19 19.05 3.29
C SER A 234 -12.60 18.82 2.73
N ARG A 235 -13.64 19.21 3.49
CA ARG A 235 -15.03 19.19 2.99
C ARG A 235 -15.21 20.07 1.75
N GLU A 236 -14.50 21.19 1.68
CA GLU A 236 -14.53 22.09 0.54
C GLU A 236 -13.96 21.43 -0.72
N ASP A 237 -12.82 20.75 -0.60
CA ASP A 237 -12.20 20.06 -1.73
C ASP A 237 -13.00 18.81 -2.13
N ALA A 238 -13.59 18.11 -1.17
CA ALA A 238 -14.50 17.01 -1.45
C ALA A 238 -15.74 17.47 -2.26
N ALA A 239 -16.33 18.62 -1.91
CA ALA A 239 -17.44 19.21 -2.65
C ALA A 239 -17.03 19.60 -4.08
N LYS A 240 -15.88 20.27 -4.25
CA LYS A 240 -15.33 20.62 -5.59
C LYS A 240 -15.07 19.39 -6.47
N GLN A 241 -14.58 18.31 -5.89
CA GLN A 241 -14.36 17.05 -6.63
C GLN A 241 -15.68 16.38 -7.05
N ALA A 242 -16.72 16.45 -6.22
CA ALA A 242 -18.05 15.95 -6.53
C ALA A 242 -18.74 16.74 -7.66
N GLU A 243 -18.57 18.06 -7.70
CA GLU A 243 -19.09 18.94 -8.76
C GLU A 243 -18.35 18.74 -10.08
N GLY A 244 -17.00 18.71 -10.07
CA GLY A 244 -16.19 18.51 -11.27
C GLY A 244 -16.35 17.10 -11.90
N GLY A 245 -16.87 16.13 -11.14
CA GLY A 245 -17.23 14.80 -11.65
C GLY A 245 -18.52 14.76 -12.46
N LYS A 246 -19.45 15.70 -12.24
CA LYS A 246 -20.75 15.78 -12.97
C LYS A 246 -20.63 16.37 -14.36
N ASP A 247 -19.63 17.21 -14.60
CA ASP A 247 -19.47 17.90 -15.89
C ASP A 247 -18.85 17.01 -16.99
N LYS A 248 -18.20 15.90 -16.62
CA LYS A 248 -17.63 14.93 -17.58
C LYS A 248 -18.65 13.95 -18.16
N GLY A 249 -19.91 14.03 -17.77
CA GLY A 249 -21.00 13.15 -18.22
C GLY A 249 -21.84 13.68 -19.38
N LYS A 250 -21.70 14.93 -19.81
CA LYS A 250 -22.63 15.58 -20.75
C LYS A 250 -22.04 15.98 -22.13
N ASP A 251 -20.78 15.74 -22.40
CA ASP A 251 -20.23 16.09 -23.73
C ASP A 251 -19.71 14.86 -24.48
N LYS A 252 -20.66 14.13 -25.10
CA LYS A 252 -20.38 13.18 -26.16
C LYS A 252 -20.66 13.88 -27.52
N GLY A 253 -19.71 14.67 -27.98
CA GLY A 253 -19.86 15.24 -29.32
C GLY A 253 -18.85 16.32 -29.64
N SER A 254 -17.58 15.97 -29.83
CA SER A 254 -16.77 16.48 -30.97
C SER A 254 -15.33 15.97 -30.86
N LYS A 255 -14.88 15.33 -31.94
CA LYS A 255 -13.53 14.83 -32.14
C LYS A 255 -12.55 16.00 -32.18
N LYS A 256 -11.65 16.13 -31.19
CA LYS A 256 -10.32 16.73 -31.40
C LYS A 256 -9.27 15.77 -30.85
N LYS A 257 -8.49 15.17 -31.76
CA LYS A 257 -7.27 14.42 -31.47
C LYS A 257 -6.26 15.38 -30.83
N GLY A 258 -6.17 15.39 -29.51
CA GLY A 258 -5.08 15.93 -28.75
C GLY A 258 -4.41 14.76 -28.04
N GLN A 259 -3.12 14.55 -28.26
CA GLN A 259 -2.30 13.53 -27.65
C GLN A 259 -2.37 13.70 -26.12
N LYS A 260 -3.21 12.92 -25.45
CA LYS A 260 -3.10 12.73 -24.01
C LYS A 260 -1.89 11.83 -23.75
N GLN A 261 -0.86 12.37 -23.17
CA GLN A 261 0.17 11.63 -22.46
C GLN A 261 -0.48 10.83 -21.32
N GLN A 262 -1.01 9.65 -21.62
CA GLN A 262 -1.42 8.64 -20.64
C GLN A 262 -0.22 7.72 -20.42
N GLY A 263 0.58 8.02 -19.44
CA GLY A 263 1.77 7.23 -19.20
C GLY A 263 2.45 7.48 -17.88
N GLN A 264 1.66 7.80 -16.88
CA GLN A 264 2.00 7.64 -15.45
C GLN A 264 0.66 7.71 -14.73
N GLU A 265 0.25 6.62 -14.03
CA GLU A 265 -0.50 6.87 -12.81
C GLU A 265 0.47 7.67 -11.96
N ARG A 266 0.42 8.99 -12.06
CA ARG A 266 0.98 9.86 -11.07
C ARG A 266 0.41 9.35 -9.76
N VAL A 267 1.29 9.10 -8.80
CA VAL A 267 0.97 8.98 -7.38
C VAL A 267 -0.28 9.80 -7.18
N ALA A 268 -1.36 9.16 -6.74
CA ALA A 268 -2.71 9.69 -6.75
C ALA A 268 -2.71 11.17 -6.40
N ASP A 269 -3.63 11.91 -7.00
CA ASP A 269 -3.87 13.36 -6.89
C ASP A 269 -3.85 13.94 -5.45
N CYS A 270 -2.94 13.49 -4.58
CA CYS A 270 -2.44 14.28 -3.47
C CYS A 270 -1.65 15.39 -4.13
N LYS A 271 -2.29 16.53 -4.30
CA LYS A 271 -1.58 17.75 -4.68
C LYS A 271 -0.48 17.90 -3.63
N PRO A 272 0.81 17.93 -4.04
CA PRO A 272 1.87 18.27 -3.11
C PRO A 272 1.47 19.62 -2.47
N GLY A 273 1.24 19.63 -1.16
CA GLY A 273 0.88 20.84 -0.48
C GLY A 273 -0.43 20.83 0.33
N ASN A 274 -1.29 19.81 0.25
CA ASN A 274 -2.50 19.78 1.06
C ASN A 274 -2.19 19.86 2.57
N SER A 275 -1.21 19.10 3.05
CA SER A 275 -0.81 19.11 4.46
C SER A 275 -0.06 20.40 4.84
N LEU A 276 0.69 21.01 3.90
CA LEU A 276 1.30 22.31 4.10
C LEU A 276 0.23 23.41 4.21
N HIS A 277 -0.76 23.37 3.31
CA HIS A 277 -1.88 24.31 3.38
C HIS A 277 -2.68 24.14 4.66
N LEU A 278 -2.94 22.90 5.09
CA LEU A 278 -3.56 22.63 6.38
C LEU A 278 -2.77 23.25 7.55
N ALA A 279 -1.45 23.06 7.58
CA ALA A 279 -0.60 23.62 8.63
C ALA A 279 -0.69 25.15 8.66
N GLN A 280 -0.66 25.83 7.50
CA GLN A 280 -0.81 27.27 7.38
C GLN A 280 -2.19 27.76 7.87
N GLN A 281 -3.27 27.08 7.45
CA GLN A 281 -4.61 27.41 7.89
C GLN A 281 -4.79 27.25 9.41
N LEU A 282 -4.19 26.20 10.00
CA LEU A 282 -4.24 26.01 11.44
C LEU A 282 -3.50 27.12 12.19
N GLU A 283 -2.34 27.56 11.69
CA GLU A 283 -1.59 28.68 12.24
C GLU A 283 -2.41 29.98 12.18
N GLU A 284 -3.02 30.28 11.03
CA GLU A 284 -3.88 31.46 10.84
C GLU A 284 -5.12 31.45 11.76
N LEU A 285 -5.78 30.30 11.91
CA LEU A 285 -7.03 30.19 12.69
C LEU A 285 -6.80 30.13 14.20
N THR A 286 -5.64 29.65 14.66
CA THR A 286 -5.37 29.45 16.08
C THR A 286 -4.39 30.46 16.66
N GLY A 287 -3.58 31.11 15.82
CA GLY A 287 -2.46 31.95 16.26
C GLY A 287 -1.30 31.17 16.88
N LEU A 288 -1.35 29.83 16.85
CA LEU A 288 -0.29 28.95 17.36
C LEU A 288 0.63 28.56 16.22
N GLU A 289 1.94 28.60 16.46
CA GLU A 289 2.95 28.19 15.49
C GLU A 289 2.72 26.74 15.03
N SER A 290 2.60 26.50 13.73
CA SER A 290 2.36 25.20 13.13
C SER A 290 3.55 24.74 12.29
N ARG A 291 3.93 23.48 12.39
CA ARG A 291 5.04 22.88 11.62
C ARG A 291 4.60 21.56 11.00
N LEU A 292 5.03 21.34 9.75
CA LEU A 292 4.76 20.13 9.00
C LEU A 292 5.98 19.21 8.97
N THR A 293 5.74 17.93 9.20
CA THR A 293 6.68 16.83 8.96
C THR A 293 6.04 15.85 7.98
N ILE A 294 6.75 15.51 6.91
CA ILE A 294 6.29 14.52 5.91
C ILE A 294 7.19 13.30 6.01
N LEU A 295 6.64 12.15 6.43
CA LEU A 295 7.44 10.92 6.55
C LEU A 295 7.77 10.30 5.19
N GLY A 296 6.86 10.37 4.23
CA GLY A 296 7.08 9.84 2.89
C GLY A 296 7.63 8.42 2.89
N TYR A 297 8.67 8.19 2.10
CA TYR A 297 9.26 6.87 1.88
C TYR A 297 9.98 6.25 3.10
N LEU A 298 10.21 6.97 4.19
CA LEU A 298 10.73 6.39 5.43
C LEU A 298 9.83 5.24 5.92
N GLN A 299 8.52 5.33 5.71
CA GLN A 299 7.54 4.31 6.08
C GLN A 299 7.64 3.01 5.26
N ARG A 300 8.39 3.01 4.15
CA ARG A 300 8.60 1.83 3.28
C ARG A 300 9.91 1.10 3.56
N GLY A 301 10.82 1.74 4.30
CA GLY A 301 12.19 1.28 4.51
C GLY A 301 12.37 0.41 5.74
N GLY A 302 13.60 -0.01 5.90
CA GLY A 302 14.06 -0.70 7.10
C GLY A 302 13.78 -2.19 7.14
N THR A 303 14.22 -2.79 8.24
CA THR A 303 14.02 -4.20 8.55
C THR A 303 12.55 -4.47 8.88
N PRO A 304 11.91 -5.49 8.29
CA PRO A 304 10.52 -5.81 8.60
C PRO A 304 10.35 -6.20 10.07
N SER A 305 9.25 -5.77 10.68
CA SER A 305 8.85 -6.13 12.03
C SER A 305 8.70 -7.64 12.22
N ALA A 306 8.64 -8.10 13.44
CA ALA A 306 8.34 -9.49 13.74
C ALA A 306 6.97 -9.91 13.18
N GLY A 307 5.96 -9.04 13.28
CA GLY A 307 4.61 -9.27 12.75
C GLY A 307 4.63 -9.49 11.23
N ASP A 308 5.28 -8.60 10.48
CA ASP A 308 5.37 -8.73 9.02
C ASP A 308 6.20 -9.96 8.58
N ARG A 309 7.28 -10.30 9.30
CA ARG A 309 8.05 -11.53 8.99
C ARG A 309 7.23 -12.80 9.21
N LEU A 310 6.48 -12.88 10.30
CA LEU A 310 5.60 -14.00 10.60
C LEU A 310 4.49 -14.11 9.56
N LEU A 311 3.79 -13.02 9.29
CA LEU A 311 2.71 -12.96 8.29
C LEU A 311 3.22 -13.36 6.90
N ALA A 312 4.30 -12.72 6.42
CA ALA A 312 4.88 -12.99 5.11
C ALA A 312 5.35 -14.44 4.97
N THR A 313 5.96 -15.01 6.03
CA THR A 313 6.38 -16.41 6.04
C THR A 313 5.17 -17.36 5.98
N ARG A 314 4.14 -17.13 6.79
CA ARG A 314 2.91 -17.93 6.83
C ARG A 314 2.18 -17.91 5.48
N LEU A 315 1.96 -16.74 4.91
CA LEU A 315 1.32 -16.61 3.60
C LEU A 315 2.18 -17.23 2.49
N GLY A 316 3.50 -17.11 2.58
CA GLY A 316 4.44 -17.71 1.64
C GLY A 316 4.42 -19.25 1.66
N THR A 317 4.41 -19.87 2.84
CA THR A 317 4.32 -21.33 2.97
C THR A 317 2.95 -21.84 2.53
N ALA A 318 1.88 -21.14 2.88
CA ALA A 318 0.52 -21.46 2.41
C ALA A 318 0.39 -21.37 0.88
N CYS A 319 1.06 -20.39 0.26
CA CYS A 319 1.14 -20.29 -1.20
C CYS A 319 1.79 -21.55 -1.82
N ALA A 320 2.89 -22.02 -1.23
CA ALA A 320 3.55 -23.24 -1.69
C ALA A 320 2.65 -24.49 -1.56
N ASP A 321 1.86 -24.59 -0.48
CA ASP A 321 0.89 -25.66 -0.28
C ASP A 321 -0.22 -25.64 -1.36
N LEU A 322 -0.75 -24.46 -1.71
CA LEU A 322 -1.75 -24.29 -2.77
C LEU A 322 -1.17 -24.66 -4.15
N ILE A 323 0.06 -24.24 -4.46
CA ILE A 323 0.75 -24.61 -5.70
C ILE A 323 0.89 -26.13 -5.82
N ASN A 324 1.27 -26.79 -4.72
CA ASN A 324 1.41 -28.25 -4.72
C ASN A 324 0.07 -28.96 -4.97
N LYS A 325 -1.04 -28.40 -4.43
CA LYS A 325 -2.40 -28.90 -4.65
C LYS A 325 -2.95 -28.58 -6.05
N GLY A 326 -2.30 -27.69 -6.82
CA GLY A 326 -2.81 -27.22 -8.10
C GLY A 326 -3.94 -26.19 -7.98
N GLU A 327 -4.03 -25.48 -6.85
CA GLU A 327 -5.01 -24.42 -6.61
C GLU A 327 -4.46 -23.07 -7.06
N PHE A 328 -5.01 -22.51 -8.14
CA PHE A 328 -4.56 -21.27 -8.77
C PHE A 328 -5.69 -20.26 -8.90
N GLY A 329 -5.35 -19.05 -9.36
CA GLY A 329 -6.32 -17.96 -9.56
C GLY A 329 -6.80 -17.30 -8.26
N VAL A 330 -6.00 -17.43 -7.19
CA VAL A 330 -6.36 -16.98 -5.85
C VAL A 330 -5.31 -16.04 -5.26
N MET A 331 -5.76 -15.19 -4.33
CA MET A 331 -4.93 -14.49 -3.37
C MET A 331 -4.89 -15.29 -2.06
N VAL A 332 -3.72 -15.45 -1.48
CA VAL A 332 -3.56 -16.05 -0.14
C VAL A 332 -3.84 -14.96 0.90
N ALA A 333 -5.07 -14.85 1.36
CA ALA A 333 -5.52 -13.84 2.30
C ALA A 333 -5.24 -14.23 3.76
N ALA A 334 -4.80 -13.29 4.58
CA ALA A 334 -4.76 -13.45 6.04
C ALA A 334 -6.19 -13.43 6.60
N ARG A 335 -6.50 -14.36 7.50
CA ARG A 335 -7.79 -14.45 8.21
C ARG A 335 -7.54 -14.92 9.63
N GLY A 336 -7.66 -14.00 10.59
CA GLY A 336 -7.27 -14.26 11.98
C GLY A 336 -5.88 -14.88 12.05
N ASP A 337 -5.74 -15.98 12.77
CA ASP A 337 -4.48 -16.73 12.85
C ASP A 337 -4.21 -17.66 11.67
N GLY A 338 -5.11 -17.73 10.70
CA GLY A 338 -5.03 -18.60 9.52
C GLY A 338 -4.82 -17.84 8.21
N PHE A 339 -5.04 -18.57 7.14
CA PHE A 339 -5.12 -18.02 5.79
C PHE A 339 -6.35 -18.60 5.07
N LYS A 340 -6.79 -17.89 4.03
CA LYS A 340 -7.87 -18.35 3.15
C LYS A 340 -7.52 -18.04 1.71
N PRO A 341 -7.60 -19.01 0.76
CA PRO A 341 -7.54 -18.72 -0.66
C PRO A 341 -8.81 -17.94 -1.07
N VAL A 342 -8.60 -16.77 -1.67
CA VAL A 342 -9.70 -15.90 -2.15
C VAL A 342 -9.57 -15.75 -3.66
N PRO A 343 -10.61 -16.04 -4.46
CA PRO A 343 -10.57 -15.87 -5.90
C PRO A 343 -10.17 -14.44 -6.30
N LEU A 344 -9.24 -14.29 -7.24
CA LEU A 344 -8.75 -12.97 -7.68
C LEU A 344 -9.88 -12.06 -8.19
N LYS A 345 -10.92 -12.62 -8.81
CA LYS A 345 -12.11 -11.87 -9.26
C LYS A 345 -12.79 -11.09 -8.14
N ASP A 346 -12.73 -11.58 -6.90
CA ASP A 346 -13.38 -10.97 -5.75
C ASP A 346 -12.54 -9.84 -5.12
N VAL A 347 -11.24 -9.79 -5.46
CA VAL A 347 -10.26 -8.81 -4.97
C VAL A 347 -10.12 -7.63 -5.93
N VAL A 348 -10.12 -7.91 -7.23
CA VAL A 348 -9.78 -6.90 -8.26
C VAL A 348 -10.83 -5.80 -8.36
N GLY A 349 -10.35 -4.55 -8.48
CA GLY A 349 -11.20 -3.37 -8.67
C GLY A 349 -11.83 -2.81 -7.39
N LYS A 350 -11.54 -3.43 -6.25
CA LYS A 350 -12.04 -2.99 -4.93
C LYS A 350 -10.88 -2.48 -4.07
N ARG A 351 -11.18 -1.65 -3.08
CA ARG A 351 -10.22 -1.15 -2.09
C ARG A 351 -10.80 -1.32 -0.69
N LYS A 352 -9.95 -1.71 0.27
CA LYS A 352 -10.29 -1.77 1.68
C LYS A 352 -10.00 -0.41 2.30
N THR A 353 -11.07 0.33 2.58
CA THR A 353 -11.05 1.60 3.30
C THR A 353 -11.41 1.38 4.77
N VAL A 354 -11.19 2.38 5.61
CA VAL A 354 -11.61 2.35 7.02
C VAL A 354 -13.13 2.53 7.08
N PRO A 355 -13.90 1.55 7.62
CA PRO A 355 -15.33 1.75 7.82
C PRO A 355 -15.58 2.86 8.85
N LEU A 356 -16.58 3.72 8.58
CA LEU A 356 -16.87 4.85 9.48
C LEU A 356 -17.32 4.41 10.89
N ASP A 357 -17.85 3.20 10.99
CA ASP A 357 -18.25 2.55 12.25
C ASP A 357 -17.17 1.64 12.85
N HIS A 358 -15.93 1.71 12.34
CA HIS A 358 -14.82 0.88 12.82
C HIS A 358 -14.49 1.19 14.28
N ASP A 359 -14.19 0.14 15.06
CA ASP A 359 -13.95 0.26 16.50
C ASP A 359 -12.77 1.17 16.85
N TRP A 360 -11.75 1.26 15.99
CA TRP A 360 -10.65 2.20 16.18
C TRP A 360 -11.12 3.66 16.15
N ILE A 361 -12.06 4.01 15.27
CA ILE A 361 -12.63 5.37 15.22
C ILE A 361 -13.43 5.64 16.50
N LYS A 362 -14.26 4.68 16.94
CA LYS A 362 -15.03 4.80 18.19
C LYS A 362 -14.10 4.97 19.39
N SER A 363 -13.05 4.15 19.49
CA SER A 363 -12.05 4.22 20.55
C SER A 363 -11.33 5.56 20.57
N ALA A 364 -10.87 6.05 19.43
CA ALA A 364 -10.23 7.37 19.30
C ALA A 364 -11.15 8.50 19.75
N ARG A 365 -12.42 8.48 19.33
CA ARG A 365 -13.42 9.47 19.77
C ARG A 365 -13.70 9.40 21.28
N SER A 366 -13.68 8.20 21.87
CA SER A 366 -13.89 8.00 23.31
C SER A 366 -12.76 8.60 24.16
N VAL A 367 -11.57 8.76 23.60
CA VAL A 367 -10.43 9.46 24.25
C VAL A 367 -10.25 10.90 23.72
N HIS A 368 -11.34 11.46 23.14
CA HIS A 368 -11.42 12.84 22.68
C HIS A 368 -10.54 13.20 21.48
N THR A 369 -10.07 12.24 20.71
CA THR A 369 -9.37 12.50 19.43
C THR A 369 -10.35 13.09 18.41
N CYS A 370 -9.97 14.22 17.78
CA CYS A 370 -10.77 14.93 16.77
C CYS A 370 -10.50 14.36 15.38
N PHE A 371 -11.56 14.22 14.56
CA PHE A 371 -11.47 13.84 13.14
C PHE A 371 -11.81 14.99 12.18
N GLY A 372 -12.11 16.17 12.71
CA GLY A 372 -12.47 17.35 11.92
C GLY A 372 -13.89 17.32 11.35
N ASP A 373 -14.77 16.49 11.88
CA ASP A 373 -16.16 16.32 11.42
C ASP A 373 -17.21 16.88 12.39
#